data_9bf097f3b095c89886749f18e7ab704a
#
_entry.id   9bf097f3b095c89886749f18e7ab704a
#
_cell.length_a   1.000
_cell.length_b   1.000
_cell.length_c   1.000
_cell.angle_alpha   90.00
_cell.angle_beta   90.00
_cell.angle_gamma   90.00
#
_symmetry.space_group_name_H-M   'P 1'
#
loop_
_entity.id
_entity.type
_entity.pdbx_description
1 polymer ?
#
loop_
_entity_poly.entity_id
_entity_poly.type
_entity_poly.pdbx_seq_one_letter_code
_entity_poly.pdbx_strand_id
1 'polypeptide(L)'
;MGELSLFKINNTNAKKLVPKFVDLEKSLQHFIEDNMSEFFAIEFLVSEYTTGKVHGGRINQGLSYLDWLLDHKAEFELLVQRKIGKEVSEKIDWNGARLLCIAGNFNKYDTYAVKQINRNIELIRYRKYEDLILFELVNATQTTNITVNSNKSNTIHKVKPKYKDKTFAEQIQSLDKVMSDRLDCIREFILNLGDDVQEKETKLYLAFKKIKNFACVTLSPGENLIYLYLKLNTDDFINDINNHNELLRDVSTIGHWGTGNFEVKLKNNDDFEIAKKYIEKSYEVNW
;
A
#
# COMPACT_ATOMS: atom_id res chain seq x y z
N MET A 1 10.77 18.32 10.09
CA MET A 1 11.06 16.87 10.19
C MET A 1 12.05 16.68 11.34
N GLY A 2 11.67 15.91 12.35
CA GLY A 2 12.55 15.53 13.46
C GLY A 2 13.70 14.67 12.94
N GLU A 3 14.90 14.88 13.47
CA GLU A 3 16.07 14.04 13.15
C GLU A 3 15.96 12.73 13.93
N LEU A 4 15.77 11.60 13.20
CA LEU A 4 15.73 10.28 13.80
C LEU A 4 17.11 9.90 14.32
N SER A 5 17.21 9.54 15.60
CA SER A 5 18.43 9.07 16.24
C SER A 5 18.25 7.65 16.75
N LEU A 6 19.10 6.74 16.31
CA LEU A 6 19.09 5.33 16.73
C LEU A 6 20.19 5.09 17.77
N PHE A 7 19.84 4.38 18.86
CA PHE A 7 20.77 4.07 19.95
C PHE A 7 20.82 2.56 20.18
N LYS A 8 22.02 2.03 20.31
CA LYS A 8 22.23 0.67 20.80
C LYS A 8 22.28 0.70 22.31
N ILE A 9 21.40 -0.05 22.96
CA ILE A 9 21.30 -0.12 24.42
C ILE A 9 21.98 -1.41 24.89
N ASN A 10 22.97 -1.24 25.77
CA ASN A 10 23.63 -2.34 26.47
C ASN A 10 23.48 -2.12 27.97
N ASN A 11 22.56 -2.86 28.59
CA ASN A 11 22.18 -2.72 30.00
C ASN A 11 21.82 -1.27 30.39
N THR A 12 22.73 -0.55 31.03
CA THR A 12 22.55 0.84 31.49
C THR A 12 23.16 1.89 30.57
N ASN A 13 23.89 1.48 29.54
CA ASN A 13 24.59 2.40 28.62
C ASN A 13 23.91 2.46 27.26
N ALA A 14 23.76 3.65 26.73
CA ALA A 14 23.25 3.90 25.39
C ALA A 14 24.36 4.51 24.50
N LYS A 15 24.59 3.91 23.33
CA LYS A 15 25.52 4.39 22.31
C LYS A 15 24.77 4.82 21.08
N LYS A 16 24.90 6.09 20.67
CA LYS A 16 24.29 6.58 19.43
C LYS A 16 24.93 5.89 18.23
N LEU A 17 24.10 5.30 17.37
CA LEU A 17 24.55 4.74 16.10
C LEU A 17 24.62 5.84 15.05
N VAL A 18 25.73 5.89 14.32
CA VAL A 18 25.93 6.84 13.23
C VAL A 18 25.62 6.12 11.91
N PRO A 19 24.73 6.66 11.07
CA PRO A 19 24.43 6.03 9.79
C PRO A 19 25.65 6.10 8.88
N LYS A 20 25.95 4.99 8.21
CA LYS A 20 26.89 4.97 7.10
C LYS A 20 26.13 5.24 5.81
N PHE A 21 26.55 6.24 5.07
CA PHE A 21 26.09 6.43 3.69
C PHE A 21 26.83 5.38 2.84
N VAL A 22 26.07 4.41 2.37
CA VAL A 22 26.58 3.45 1.39
C VAL A 22 25.98 3.87 0.06
N ASP A 23 26.81 4.21 -0.91
CA ASP A 23 26.33 4.29 -2.29
C ASP A 23 25.74 2.94 -2.65
N LEU A 24 24.67 2.94 -3.48
CA LEU A 24 23.94 1.72 -3.83
C LEU A 24 24.90 0.81 -4.59
N GLU A 25 25.71 0.06 -3.88
CA GLU A 25 26.53 -0.99 -4.47
C GLU A 25 25.59 -2.09 -4.97
N LYS A 26 25.98 -2.79 -6.02
CA LYS A 26 25.22 -3.92 -6.57
C LYS A 26 24.83 -4.93 -5.49
N SER A 27 25.66 -5.11 -4.46
CA SER A 27 25.39 -5.97 -3.31
C SER A 27 24.15 -5.53 -2.50
N LEU A 28 23.98 -4.21 -2.29
CA LEU A 28 22.79 -3.69 -1.59
C LEU A 28 21.54 -3.74 -2.47
N GLN A 29 21.69 -3.51 -3.77
CA GLN A 29 20.60 -3.69 -4.72
C GLN A 29 20.07 -5.14 -4.68
N HIS A 30 20.94 -6.14 -4.84
CA HIS A 30 20.56 -7.54 -4.77
C HIS A 30 19.96 -7.90 -3.40
N PHE A 31 20.55 -7.38 -2.31
CA PHE A 31 19.98 -7.60 -0.98
C PHE A 31 18.54 -7.05 -0.85
N ILE A 32 18.26 -5.88 -1.42
CA ILE A 32 16.90 -5.32 -1.42
C ILE A 32 15.98 -6.16 -2.32
N GLU A 33 16.42 -6.56 -3.51
CA GLU A 33 15.66 -7.37 -4.46
C GLU A 33 15.28 -8.73 -3.86
N ASP A 34 16.22 -9.39 -3.19
CA ASP A 34 16.01 -10.68 -2.52
C ASP A 34 15.05 -10.61 -1.33
N ASN A 35 14.87 -9.42 -0.75
CA ASN A 35 14.04 -9.20 0.43
C ASN A 35 12.87 -8.24 0.19
N MET A 36 12.46 -8.01 -1.07
CA MET A 36 11.38 -7.06 -1.40
C MET A 36 10.04 -7.41 -0.76
N SER A 37 9.74 -8.69 -0.65
CA SER A 37 8.54 -9.18 0.03
C SER A 37 8.53 -8.78 1.51
N GLU A 38 9.68 -8.94 2.19
CA GLU A 38 9.82 -8.59 3.60
C GLU A 38 9.81 -7.07 3.82
N PHE A 39 10.55 -6.32 3.01
CA PHE A 39 10.68 -4.87 3.18
C PHE A 39 9.45 -4.08 2.73
N PHE A 40 8.83 -4.48 1.61
CA PHE A 40 7.83 -3.66 0.94
C PHE A 40 6.52 -4.41 0.62
N ALA A 41 6.42 -5.70 0.98
CA ALA A 41 5.32 -6.59 0.58
C ALA A 41 5.11 -6.62 -0.95
N ILE A 42 6.21 -6.72 -1.70
CA ILE A 42 6.24 -6.74 -3.16
C ILE A 42 6.88 -8.03 -3.64
N GLU A 43 6.21 -8.74 -4.51
CA GLU A 43 6.79 -9.89 -5.21
C GLU A 43 7.79 -9.41 -6.27
N PHE A 44 9.03 -9.95 -6.20
CA PHE A 44 10.06 -9.64 -7.17
C PHE A 44 9.86 -10.44 -8.45
N LEU A 45 9.88 -9.78 -9.60
CA LEU A 45 9.72 -10.42 -10.89
C LEU A 45 11.04 -10.54 -11.66
N VAL A 46 11.70 -9.42 -11.87
CA VAL A 46 12.92 -9.34 -12.68
C VAL A 46 13.70 -8.07 -12.38
N SER A 47 15.02 -8.17 -12.38
CA SER A 47 15.95 -7.03 -12.33
C SER A 47 16.32 -6.57 -13.73
N GLU A 48 16.63 -5.28 -13.86
CA GLU A 48 17.18 -4.66 -15.07
C GLU A 48 16.40 -4.97 -16.37
N TYR A 49 15.05 -4.98 -16.28
CA TYR A 49 14.21 -5.22 -17.45
C TYR A 49 14.43 -4.16 -18.53
N THR A 50 14.73 -4.60 -19.75
CA THR A 50 15.09 -3.70 -20.84
C THR A 50 13.86 -3.02 -21.43
N THR A 51 13.73 -1.73 -21.20
CA THR A 51 12.62 -0.87 -21.72
C THR A 51 13.07 0.07 -22.82
N GLY A 52 14.29 -0.10 -23.35
CA GLY A 52 14.92 0.81 -24.28
C GLY A 52 15.90 1.78 -23.61
N LYS A 53 16.61 2.59 -24.42
CA LYS A 53 17.58 3.55 -23.88
C LYS A 53 16.88 4.81 -23.39
N VAL A 54 16.97 5.07 -22.07
CA VAL A 54 16.44 6.29 -21.44
C VAL A 54 17.60 7.12 -20.89
N HIS A 55 17.62 8.40 -21.22
CA HIS A 55 18.56 9.38 -20.70
C HIS A 55 17.79 10.37 -19.82
N GLY A 56 18.21 10.54 -18.55
CA GLY A 56 17.54 11.49 -17.64
C GLY A 56 18.01 11.35 -16.19
N GLY A 57 17.58 12.26 -15.32
CA GLY A 57 17.76 12.14 -13.88
C GLY A 57 17.01 10.95 -13.29
N ARG A 58 17.38 10.50 -12.09
CA ARG A 58 16.87 9.25 -11.46
C ARG A 58 15.35 9.15 -11.43
N ILE A 59 14.63 10.22 -11.05
CA ILE A 59 13.17 10.23 -11.01
C ILE A 59 12.58 10.20 -12.42
N ASN A 60 13.13 10.98 -13.36
CA ASN A 60 12.67 11.01 -14.75
C ASN A 60 12.87 9.65 -15.44
N GLN A 61 13.96 8.96 -15.15
CA GLN A 61 14.20 7.62 -15.64
C GLN A 61 13.17 6.63 -15.09
N GLY A 62 12.90 6.69 -13.77
CA GLY A 62 11.86 5.86 -13.15
C GLY A 62 10.46 6.12 -13.72
N LEU A 63 10.13 7.39 -13.98
CA LEU A 63 8.86 7.75 -14.62
C LEU A 63 8.71 7.17 -16.02
N SER A 64 9.79 7.19 -16.83
CA SER A 64 9.74 6.58 -18.16
C SER A 64 9.55 5.06 -18.09
N TYR A 65 10.06 4.40 -17.06
CA TYR A 65 9.81 2.97 -16.83
C TYR A 65 8.36 2.71 -16.44
N LEU A 66 7.78 3.57 -15.59
CA LEU A 66 6.37 3.47 -15.21
C LEU A 66 5.45 3.71 -16.42
N ASP A 67 5.74 4.70 -17.24
CA ASP A 67 4.96 4.98 -18.46
C ASP A 67 5.10 3.81 -19.46
N TRP A 68 6.30 3.29 -19.66
CA TRP A 68 6.51 2.12 -20.49
C TRP A 68 5.69 0.91 -19.98
N LEU A 69 5.72 0.64 -18.67
CA LEU A 69 4.95 -0.43 -18.05
C LEU A 69 3.45 -0.29 -18.31
N LEU A 70 2.93 0.93 -18.18
CA LEU A 70 1.50 1.21 -18.38
C LEU A 70 1.07 1.08 -19.86
N ASP A 71 2.00 1.30 -20.79
CA ASP A 71 1.79 1.12 -22.23
C ASP A 71 1.93 -0.37 -22.64
N HIS A 72 2.67 -1.17 -21.88
CA HIS A 72 2.97 -2.59 -22.19
C HIS A 72 2.33 -3.56 -21.20
N LYS A 73 1.09 -3.29 -20.79
CA LYS A 73 0.36 -4.10 -19.78
C LYS A 73 0.29 -5.57 -20.10
N ALA A 74 -0.01 -5.92 -21.36
CA ALA A 74 -0.13 -7.32 -21.78
C ALA A 74 1.20 -8.09 -21.67
N GLU A 75 2.33 -7.42 -21.93
CA GLU A 75 3.66 -8.01 -21.78
C GLU A 75 3.98 -8.27 -20.31
N PHE A 76 3.64 -7.33 -19.43
CA PHE A 76 3.80 -7.48 -17.99
C PHE A 76 2.88 -8.58 -17.43
N GLU A 77 1.60 -8.61 -17.84
CA GLU A 77 0.66 -9.67 -17.44
C GLU A 77 1.18 -11.05 -17.83
N LEU A 78 1.74 -11.19 -19.03
CA LEU A 78 2.35 -12.43 -19.49
C LEU A 78 3.58 -12.81 -18.66
N LEU A 79 4.40 -11.84 -18.27
CA LEU A 79 5.55 -12.05 -17.39
C LEU A 79 5.10 -12.53 -16.01
N VAL A 80 4.09 -11.89 -15.40
CA VAL A 80 3.50 -12.30 -14.12
C VAL A 80 2.90 -13.69 -14.21
N GLN A 81 2.17 -13.99 -15.28
CA GLN A 81 1.60 -15.32 -15.51
C GLN A 81 2.66 -16.42 -15.56
N ARG A 82 3.79 -16.16 -16.18
CA ARG A 82 4.90 -17.12 -16.29
C ARG A 82 5.67 -17.32 -14.98
N LYS A 83 5.82 -16.25 -14.19
CA LYS A 83 6.65 -16.26 -12.97
C LYS A 83 5.88 -16.61 -11.70
N ILE A 84 4.66 -16.13 -11.57
CA ILE A 84 3.85 -16.27 -10.35
C ILE A 84 2.62 -17.13 -10.60
N GLY A 85 1.95 -16.95 -11.74
CA GLY A 85 0.79 -17.74 -12.12
C GLY A 85 -0.34 -16.92 -12.73
N LYS A 86 -1.27 -17.63 -13.38
CA LYS A 86 -2.38 -17.03 -14.13
C LYS A 86 -3.35 -16.27 -13.24
N GLU A 87 -3.69 -16.81 -12.08
CA GLU A 87 -4.65 -16.19 -11.17
C GLU A 87 -4.18 -14.83 -10.65
N VAL A 88 -2.87 -14.67 -10.42
CA VAL A 88 -2.28 -13.40 -9.99
C VAL A 88 -2.26 -12.40 -11.14
N SER A 89 -1.93 -12.86 -12.34
CA SER A 89 -1.92 -12.02 -13.55
C SER A 89 -3.30 -11.41 -13.83
N GLU A 90 -4.38 -12.18 -13.67
CA GLU A 90 -5.76 -11.71 -13.89
C GLU A 90 -6.26 -10.70 -12.83
N LYS A 91 -5.55 -10.62 -11.67
CA LYS A 91 -5.91 -9.74 -10.55
C LYS A 91 -5.08 -8.46 -10.49
N ILE A 92 -4.24 -8.17 -11.48
CA ILE A 92 -3.40 -6.97 -11.49
C ILE A 92 -4.27 -5.70 -11.49
N ASP A 93 -4.09 -4.87 -10.44
CA ASP A 93 -4.71 -3.54 -10.39
C ASP A 93 -3.78 -2.49 -11.02
N TRP A 94 -4.03 -2.19 -12.28
CA TRP A 94 -3.29 -1.19 -13.04
C TRP A 94 -3.45 0.24 -12.53
N ASN A 95 -4.52 0.55 -11.79
CA ASN A 95 -4.69 1.85 -11.16
C ASN A 95 -3.80 1.99 -9.92
N GLY A 96 -3.39 0.86 -9.35
CA GLY A 96 -2.45 0.76 -8.24
C GLY A 96 -0.98 0.85 -8.64
N ALA A 97 -0.65 0.97 -9.94
CA ALA A 97 0.73 1.06 -10.40
C ALA A 97 1.47 2.23 -9.73
N ARG A 98 2.65 1.96 -9.18
CA ARG A 98 3.44 2.93 -8.43
C ARG A 98 4.93 2.79 -8.73
N LEU A 99 5.65 3.90 -8.58
CA LEU A 99 7.10 3.97 -8.69
C LEU A 99 7.69 4.11 -7.29
N LEU A 100 8.52 3.16 -6.87
CA LEU A 100 9.31 3.26 -5.65
C LEU A 100 10.73 3.72 -6.02
N CYS A 101 11.13 4.89 -5.52
CA CYS A 101 12.48 5.39 -5.64
C CYS A 101 13.21 5.17 -4.31
N ILE A 102 14.19 4.28 -4.28
CA ILE A 102 14.96 3.96 -3.06
C ILE A 102 16.35 4.58 -3.20
N ALA A 103 16.72 5.44 -2.26
CA ALA A 103 18.02 6.11 -2.27
C ALA A 103 18.53 6.43 -0.87
N GLY A 104 19.84 6.64 -0.73
CA GLY A 104 20.45 7.07 0.54
C GLY A 104 20.02 8.47 0.97
N ASN A 105 19.66 9.33 0.03
CA ASN A 105 19.12 10.66 0.30
C ASN A 105 18.34 11.21 -0.90
N PHE A 106 17.40 12.10 -0.63
CA PHE A 106 16.67 12.91 -1.60
C PHE A 106 16.86 14.37 -1.26
N ASN A 107 17.04 15.19 -2.27
CA ASN A 107 17.11 16.62 -2.10
C ASN A 107 15.70 17.26 -2.09
N LYS A 108 15.62 18.52 -1.70
CA LYS A 108 14.33 19.24 -1.65
C LYS A 108 13.64 19.34 -3.02
N TYR A 109 14.42 19.38 -4.11
CA TYR A 109 13.87 19.49 -5.47
C TYR A 109 13.22 18.19 -5.91
N ASP A 110 13.78 17.02 -5.51
CA ASP A 110 13.16 15.71 -5.73
C ASP A 110 11.78 15.64 -5.08
N THR A 111 11.68 16.09 -3.83
CA THR A 111 10.43 16.10 -3.08
C THR A 111 9.40 17.08 -3.69
N TYR A 112 9.85 18.25 -4.16
CA TYR A 112 8.95 19.20 -4.82
C TYR A 112 8.50 18.69 -6.19
N ALA A 113 9.40 18.11 -6.98
CA ALA A 113 9.08 17.57 -8.31
C ALA A 113 7.99 16.48 -8.20
N VAL A 114 8.17 15.54 -7.27
CA VAL A 114 7.21 14.46 -7.07
C VAL A 114 5.82 14.97 -6.66
N LYS A 115 5.73 16.06 -5.88
CA LYS A 115 4.44 16.67 -5.52
C LYS A 115 3.69 17.29 -6.71
N GLN A 116 4.40 17.67 -7.78
CA GLN A 116 3.79 18.26 -8.98
C GLN A 116 3.44 17.22 -10.05
N ILE A 117 3.90 15.98 -9.87
CA ILE A 117 3.67 14.90 -10.83
C ILE A 117 2.42 14.13 -10.42
N ASN A 118 1.43 14.06 -11.32
CA ASN A 118 0.21 13.28 -11.10
C ASN A 118 0.45 11.78 -11.37
N ARG A 119 1.34 11.18 -10.58
CA ARG A 119 1.66 9.76 -10.58
C ARG A 119 1.91 9.31 -9.15
N ASN A 120 1.70 8.04 -8.90
CA ASN A 120 1.98 7.44 -7.60
C ASN A 120 3.49 7.17 -7.46
N ILE A 121 4.22 8.07 -6.82
CA ILE A 121 5.67 8.00 -6.63
C ILE A 121 5.97 8.01 -5.13
N GLU A 122 6.73 7.04 -4.68
CA GLU A 122 7.18 6.92 -3.30
C GLU A 122 8.69 7.09 -3.23
N LEU A 123 9.14 8.06 -2.44
CA LEU A 123 10.55 8.29 -2.17
C LEU A 123 10.92 7.63 -0.86
N ILE A 124 11.68 6.56 -0.91
CA ILE A 124 12.10 5.78 0.26
C ILE A 124 13.59 6.01 0.49
N ARG A 125 13.90 6.67 1.60
CA ARG A 125 15.27 6.85 2.04
C ARG A 125 15.73 5.65 2.84
N TYR A 126 16.91 5.11 2.53
CA TYR A 126 17.51 4.08 3.37
C TYR A 126 18.72 4.66 4.15
N ARG A 127 18.96 4.09 5.34
CA ARG A 127 20.14 4.36 6.15
C ARG A 127 20.62 3.03 6.76
N LYS A 128 21.91 2.76 6.66
CA LYS A 128 22.52 1.58 7.24
C LYS A 128 23.23 1.94 8.55
N TYR A 129 22.93 1.19 9.61
CA TYR A 129 23.52 1.32 10.94
C TYR A 129 24.07 -0.04 11.37
N GLU A 130 25.37 -0.27 11.23
CA GLU A 130 25.99 -1.57 11.48
C GLU A 130 25.24 -2.70 10.72
N ASP A 131 24.53 -3.58 11.43
CA ASP A 131 23.75 -4.69 10.89
C ASP A 131 22.26 -4.34 10.66
N LEU A 132 21.86 -3.09 10.90
CA LEU A 132 20.50 -2.61 10.76
C LEU A 132 20.36 -1.76 9.50
N ILE A 133 19.24 -1.91 8.82
CA ILE A 133 18.82 -1.00 7.75
C ILE A 133 17.51 -0.34 8.15
N LEU A 134 17.44 0.97 7.96
CA LEU A 134 16.22 1.76 8.17
C LEU A 134 15.71 2.24 6.82
N PHE A 135 14.44 1.99 6.53
CA PHE A 135 13.72 2.61 5.43
C PHE A 135 12.77 3.67 5.96
N GLU A 136 12.75 4.83 5.32
CA GLU A 136 11.94 5.98 5.71
C GLU A 136 11.23 6.54 4.47
N LEU A 137 9.92 6.65 4.51
CA LEU A 137 9.14 7.29 3.45
C LEU A 137 9.28 8.82 3.57
N VAL A 138 9.89 9.45 2.56
CA VAL A 138 10.23 10.88 2.55
C VAL A 138 9.05 11.75 2.10
N ASN A 139 8.20 11.23 1.22
CA ASN A 139 7.03 11.93 0.71
C ASN A 139 5.76 11.15 1.01
N ALA A 140 4.89 11.74 1.82
CA ALA A 140 3.50 11.36 1.85
C ALA A 140 2.80 12.12 0.71
N THR A 141 2.49 11.45 -0.39
CA THR A 141 1.62 12.03 -1.42
C THR A 141 0.20 12.06 -0.85
N GLN A 142 -0.23 13.21 -0.33
CA GLN A 142 -1.65 13.46 -0.19
C GLN A 142 -2.22 13.52 -1.61
N THR A 143 -2.97 12.52 -1.99
CA THR A 143 -3.84 12.58 -3.17
C THR A 143 -4.92 13.62 -2.85
N THR A 144 -4.65 14.87 -3.18
CA THR A 144 -5.72 15.87 -3.26
C THR A 144 -6.64 15.39 -4.38
N ASN A 145 -7.87 15.04 -4.03
CA ASN A 145 -8.95 14.80 -4.98
C ASN A 145 -9.14 16.06 -5.83
N ILE A 146 -8.42 16.15 -6.94
CA ILE A 146 -8.76 17.10 -7.98
C ILE A 146 -9.92 16.46 -8.72
N THR A 147 -11.12 16.91 -8.38
CA THR A 147 -12.31 16.72 -9.21
C THR A 147 -12.04 17.33 -10.57
N VAL A 148 -11.56 16.54 -11.49
CA VAL A 148 -11.50 16.93 -12.91
C VAL A 148 -12.93 16.89 -13.41
N ASN A 149 -13.57 18.04 -13.47
CA ASN A 149 -14.76 18.25 -14.29
C ASN A 149 -14.39 18.05 -15.76
N SER A 150 -14.48 16.82 -16.24
CA SER A 150 -14.45 16.55 -17.67
C SER A 150 -15.84 16.73 -18.25
N ASN A 151 -16.10 17.92 -18.80
CA ASN A 151 -17.19 18.13 -19.74
C ASN A 151 -16.96 17.32 -21.00
N LYS A 152 -17.94 16.46 -21.28
CA LYS A 152 -18.48 15.98 -22.56
C LYS A 152 -17.61 16.01 -23.82
N SER A 153 -17.46 14.85 -24.44
CA SER A 153 -18.12 14.64 -25.77
C SER A 153 -18.10 13.17 -26.21
N ASN A 154 -19.28 12.69 -26.41
CA ASN A 154 -19.88 11.86 -27.48
C ASN A 154 -19.19 10.62 -28.05
N THR A 155 -19.99 9.56 -27.88
CA THR A 155 -20.41 8.50 -28.86
C THR A 155 -19.39 7.43 -29.23
N ILE A 156 -19.67 6.19 -28.95
CA ILE A 156 -20.31 5.13 -29.74
C ILE A 156 -19.97 3.71 -29.23
N HIS A 157 -20.98 2.88 -29.27
CA HIS A 157 -21.08 1.41 -29.19
C HIS A 157 -21.23 0.76 -27.82
N LYS A 158 -22.51 0.50 -27.53
CA LYS A 158 -23.02 -0.41 -26.52
C LYS A 158 -22.59 -1.83 -26.83
N VAL A 159 -21.65 -2.34 -26.08
CA VAL A 159 -21.58 -3.75 -25.72
C VAL A 159 -22.01 -3.85 -24.27
N LYS A 160 -23.09 -4.60 -23.97
CA LYS A 160 -23.56 -4.82 -22.60
C LYS A 160 -22.47 -5.53 -21.82
N PRO A 161 -21.88 -4.92 -20.79
CA PRO A 161 -20.95 -5.65 -19.93
C PRO A 161 -21.76 -6.52 -18.95
N LYS A 162 -21.37 -7.79 -18.84
CA LYS A 162 -21.58 -8.62 -17.66
C LYS A 162 -21.26 -7.82 -16.39
N TYR A 163 -21.99 -8.05 -15.33
CA TYR A 163 -21.90 -7.49 -13.99
C TYR A 163 -20.56 -6.79 -13.71
N LYS A 164 -20.60 -5.46 -13.65
CA LYS A 164 -19.45 -4.64 -13.33
C LYS A 164 -19.54 -4.34 -11.83
N ASP A 165 -18.62 -4.85 -11.04
CA ASP A 165 -18.54 -4.51 -9.63
C ASP A 165 -18.42 -2.98 -9.50
N LYS A 166 -19.25 -2.41 -8.60
CA LYS A 166 -19.19 -0.97 -8.31
C LYS A 166 -17.82 -0.62 -7.77
N THR A 167 -17.26 0.48 -8.22
CA THR A 167 -16.03 1.02 -7.65
C THR A 167 -16.26 1.43 -6.20
N PHE A 168 -15.18 1.53 -5.41
CA PHE A 168 -15.25 1.97 -4.02
C PHE A 168 -15.90 3.36 -3.90
N ALA A 169 -15.55 4.29 -4.80
CA ALA A 169 -16.18 5.62 -4.90
C ALA A 169 -17.69 5.55 -5.17
N GLU A 170 -18.13 4.67 -6.08
CA GLU A 170 -19.56 4.46 -6.36
C GLU A 170 -20.29 3.80 -5.18
N GLN A 171 -19.59 2.95 -4.41
CA GLN A 171 -20.12 2.35 -3.19
C GLN A 171 -20.31 3.40 -2.10
N ILE A 172 -19.31 4.27 -1.86
CA ILE A 172 -19.42 5.39 -0.90
C ILE A 172 -20.65 6.25 -1.20
N GLN A 173 -20.89 6.61 -2.47
CA GLN A 173 -22.06 7.42 -2.86
C GLN A 173 -23.40 6.73 -2.58
N SER A 174 -23.42 5.41 -2.44
CA SER A 174 -24.62 4.61 -2.15
C SER A 174 -24.81 4.28 -0.66
N LEU A 175 -23.92 4.72 0.23
CA LEU A 175 -24.03 4.50 1.67
C LEU A 175 -25.16 5.31 2.28
N ASP A 176 -25.83 4.72 3.25
CA ASP A 176 -26.68 5.47 4.16
C ASP A 176 -25.82 6.28 5.15
N LYS A 177 -26.46 7.18 5.89
CA LYS A 177 -25.76 8.05 6.82
C LYS A 177 -25.04 7.27 7.92
N VAL A 178 -25.65 6.21 8.44
CA VAL A 178 -25.11 5.42 9.56
C VAL A 178 -23.84 4.69 9.13
N MET A 179 -23.86 4.12 7.94
CA MET A 179 -22.68 3.42 7.39
C MET A 179 -21.57 4.40 6.99
N SER A 180 -21.94 5.59 6.46
CA SER A 180 -20.98 6.66 6.16
C SER A 180 -20.30 7.16 7.41
N ASP A 181 -21.06 7.49 8.47
CA ASP A 181 -20.52 7.96 9.74
C ASP A 181 -19.57 6.89 10.37
N ARG A 182 -19.92 5.61 10.24
CA ARG A 182 -19.06 4.50 10.70
C ARG A 182 -17.76 4.42 9.91
N LEU A 183 -17.83 4.53 8.58
CA LEU A 183 -16.63 4.55 7.73
C LEU A 183 -15.71 5.72 8.10
N ASP A 184 -16.28 6.91 8.34
CA ASP A 184 -15.52 8.09 8.73
C ASP A 184 -14.85 7.91 10.10
N CYS A 185 -15.54 7.30 11.08
CA CYS A 185 -14.94 6.95 12.39
C CYS A 185 -13.76 5.97 12.24
N ILE A 186 -13.88 4.96 11.37
CA ILE A 186 -12.81 4.00 11.08
C ILE A 186 -11.61 4.72 10.46
N ARG A 187 -11.85 5.58 9.48
CA ARG A 187 -10.80 6.35 8.79
C ARG A 187 -10.06 7.27 9.76
N GLU A 188 -10.81 8.03 10.55
CA GLU A 188 -10.24 8.93 11.54
C GLU A 188 -9.39 8.19 12.56
N PHE A 189 -9.88 7.07 13.10
CA PHE A 189 -9.13 6.25 14.02
C PHE A 189 -7.82 5.76 13.43
N ILE A 190 -7.86 5.20 12.21
CA ILE A 190 -6.65 4.65 11.57
C ILE A 190 -5.65 5.75 11.23
N LEU A 191 -6.11 6.91 10.75
CA LEU A 191 -5.24 8.05 10.43
C LEU A 191 -4.59 8.67 11.68
N ASN A 192 -5.25 8.57 12.84
CA ASN A 192 -4.71 9.07 14.11
C ASN A 192 -3.71 8.11 14.78
N LEU A 193 -3.45 6.92 14.24
CA LEU A 193 -2.43 6.00 14.77
C LEU A 193 -1.00 6.53 14.60
N GLY A 194 -0.75 7.37 13.61
CA GLY A 194 0.56 7.99 13.40
C GLY A 194 0.59 8.94 12.21
N ASP A 195 1.50 9.91 12.28
CA ASP A 195 1.69 10.94 11.24
C ASP A 195 2.22 10.35 9.91
N ASP A 196 2.68 9.11 9.91
CA ASP A 196 3.20 8.37 8.76
C ASP A 196 2.14 7.52 8.05
N VAL A 197 0.92 7.47 8.59
CA VAL A 197 -0.20 6.74 7.98
C VAL A 197 -0.71 7.49 6.76
N GLN A 198 -0.81 6.77 5.65
CA GLN A 198 -1.36 7.28 4.39
C GLN A 198 -2.60 6.50 4.01
N GLU A 199 -3.64 7.22 3.66
CA GLU A 199 -4.83 6.67 3.06
C GLU A 199 -4.71 6.69 1.53
N LYS A 200 -5.09 5.61 0.88
CA LYS A 200 -5.13 5.50 -0.57
C LYS A 200 -6.42 4.80 -1.01
N GLU A 201 -7.26 5.54 -1.71
CA GLU A 201 -8.41 4.95 -2.40
C GLU A 201 -7.95 4.20 -3.65
N THR A 202 -8.36 2.94 -3.77
CA THR A 202 -8.19 2.13 -4.97
C THR A 202 -9.56 1.93 -5.64
N LYS A 203 -9.59 1.24 -6.76
CA LYS A 203 -10.85 0.99 -7.47
C LYS A 203 -11.88 0.24 -6.63
N LEU A 204 -11.45 -0.69 -5.76
CA LEU A 204 -12.35 -1.63 -5.08
C LEU A 204 -12.27 -1.59 -3.56
N TYR A 205 -11.27 -0.92 -2.99
CA TYR A 205 -11.07 -0.82 -1.54
C TYR A 205 -10.30 0.44 -1.16
N LEU A 206 -10.35 0.80 0.11
CA LEU A 206 -9.55 1.85 0.72
C LEU A 206 -8.39 1.21 1.46
N ALA A 207 -7.17 1.60 1.14
CA ALA A 207 -5.96 1.09 1.78
C ALA A 207 -5.37 2.12 2.75
N PHE A 208 -4.90 1.62 3.90
CA PHE A 208 -4.09 2.39 4.85
C PHE A 208 -2.71 1.76 4.93
N LYS A 209 -1.69 2.59 4.75
CA LYS A 209 -0.31 2.13 4.65
C LYS A 209 0.67 3.07 5.34
N LYS A 210 1.80 2.51 5.70
CA LYS A 210 3.07 3.20 5.91
C LYS A 210 3.97 2.92 4.69
N ILE A 211 5.02 2.15 4.84
CA ILE A 211 5.73 1.56 3.69
C ILE A 211 4.89 0.42 3.08
N LYS A 212 4.32 -0.43 3.93
CA LYS A 212 3.41 -1.54 3.57
C LYS A 212 1.96 -1.19 3.90
N ASN A 213 1.02 -1.81 3.19
CA ASN A 213 -0.38 -1.78 3.62
C ASN A 213 -0.51 -2.59 4.91
N PHE A 214 -1.12 -2.00 5.92
CA PHE A 214 -1.44 -2.69 7.18
C PHE A 214 -2.95 -2.89 7.37
N ALA A 215 -3.78 -2.08 6.72
CA ALA A 215 -5.23 -2.21 6.74
C ALA A 215 -5.83 -1.88 5.37
N CYS A 216 -6.85 -2.64 4.97
CA CYS A 216 -7.69 -2.36 3.82
C CYS A 216 -9.15 -2.42 4.23
N VAL A 217 -9.96 -1.53 3.66
CA VAL A 217 -11.40 -1.44 3.94
C VAL A 217 -12.17 -1.70 2.66
N THR A 218 -13.13 -2.62 2.71
CA THR A 218 -14.12 -2.84 1.65
C THR A 218 -15.52 -2.65 2.18
N LEU A 219 -16.45 -2.35 1.30
CA LEU A 219 -17.83 -2.06 1.63
C LEU A 219 -18.77 -3.11 1.04
N SER A 220 -19.79 -3.50 1.80
CA SER A 220 -20.95 -4.26 1.32
C SER A 220 -22.23 -3.49 1.68
N PRO A 221 -22.58 -2.44 0.90
CA PRO A 221 -23.72 -1.59 1.22
C PRO A 221 -25.06 -2.35 1.28
N GLY A 222 -25.22 -3.39 0.43
CA GLY A 222 -26.43 -4.23 0.42
C GLY A 222 -26.63 -5.05 1.70
N GLU A 223 -25.56 -5.34 2.42
CA GLU A 223 -25.59 -6.08 3.70
C GLU A 223 -25.39 -5.17 4.91
N ASN A 224 -25.18 -3.87 4.69
CA ASN A 224 -24.82 -2.89 5.72
C ASN A 224 -23.56 -3.29 6.51
N LEU A 225 -22.52 -3.76 5.79
CA LEU A 225 -21.28 -4.27 6.36
C LEU A 225 -20.06 -3.50 5.84
N ILE A 226 -19.10 -3.33 6.75
CA ILE A 226 -17.73 -2.88 6.44
C ILE A 226 -16.79 -4.03 6.78
N TYR A 227 -15.92 -4.39 5.86
CA TYR A 227 -14.88 -5.39 6.11
C TYR A 227 -13.53 -4.69 6.23
N LEU A 228 -12.78 -5.04 7.26
CA LEU A 228 -11.38 -4.69 7.42
C LEU A 228 -10.53 -5.92 7.14
N TYR A 229 -9.53 -5.76 6.30
CA TYR A 229 -8.50 -6.77 6.06
C TYR A 229 -7.20 -6.25 6.65
N LEU A 230 -6.71 -6.92 7.68
CA LEU A 230 -5.54 -6.55 8.45
C LEU A 230 -4.39 -7.51 8.17
N LYS A 231 -3.18 -7.01 8.09
CA LYS A 231 -2.00 -7.84 7.88
C LYS A 231 -1.44 -8.30 9.24
N LEU A 232 -1.91 -9.45 9.70
CA LEU A 232 -1.55 -10.06 10.98
C LEU A 232 -1.15 -11.53 10.78
N ASN A 233 -0.34 -12.07 11.70
CA ASN A 233 -0.18 -13.51 11.80
C ASN A 233 -1.43 -14.10 12.47
N THR A 234 -2.26 -14.83 11.71
CA THR A 234 -3.55 -15.36 12.19
C THR A 234 -3.39 -16.41 13.29
N ASP A 235 -2.26 -17.12 13.32
CA ASP A 235 -1.97 -18.12 14.35
C ASP A 235 -1.92 -17.49 15.76
N ASP A 236 -1.47 -16.24 15.87
CA ASP A 236 -1.39 -15.52 17.15
C ASP A 236 -2.79 -15.18 17.71
N PHE A 237 -3.82 -15.23 16.88
CA PHE A 237 -5.21 -14.84 17.20
C PHE A 237 -6.22 -15.96 17.02
N ILE A 238 -5.77 -17.22 16.93
CA ILE A 238 -6.66 -18.37 16.67
C ILE A 238 -7.76 -18.52 17.72
N ASN A 239 -7.45 -18.22 18.99
CA ASN A 239 -8.43 -18.27 20.07
C ASN A 239 -9.46 -17.13 19.95
N ASP A 240 -9.03 -15.94 19.54
CA ASP A 240 -9.92 -14.81 19.31
C ASP A 240 -10.85 -15.09 18.13
N ILE A 241 -10.33 -15.65 17.03
CA ILE A 241 -11.10 -16.06 15.87
C ILE A 241 -12.16 -17.09 16.25
N ASN A 242 -11.79 -18.11 17.04
CA ASN A 242 -12.71 -19.16 17.48
C ASN A 242 -13.80 -18.62 18.42
N ASN A 243 -13.47 -17.65 19.28
CA ASN A 243 -14.42 -17.05 20.22
C ASN A 243 -15.35 -16.03 19.57
N HIS A 244 -14.94 -15.41 18.45
CA HIS A 244 -15.67 -14.35 17.72
C HIS A 244 -15.79 -14.67 16.24
N ASN A 245 -16.12 -15.88 15.88
CA ASN A 245 -16.17 -16.38 14.49
C ASN A 245 -17.15 -15.65 13.58
N GLU A 246 -18.13 -14.93 14.12
CA GLU A 246 -19.02 -14.06 13.34
C GLU A 246 -18.38 -12.72 12.96
N LEU A 247 -17.40 -12.27 13.76
CA LEU A 247 -16.71 -10.99 13.63
C LEU A 247 -15.35 -11.16 12.96
N LEU A 248 -14.61 -12.21 13.34
CA LEU A 248 -13.20 -12.43 12.95
C LEU A 248 -13.06 -13.68 12.09
N ARG A 249 -12.22 -13.59 11.05
CA ARG A 249 -11.95 -14.75 10.19
C ARG A 249 -10.54 -14.71 9.64
N ASP A 250 -9.91 -15.89 9.55
CA ASP A 250 -8.71 -16.10 8.72
C ASP A 250 -9.12 -16.20 7.25
N VAL A 251 -8.54 -15.35 6.42
CA VAL A 251 -8.78 -15.32 4.97
C VAL A 251 -7.50 -15.53 4.17
N SER A 252 -6.46 -16.10 4.78
CA SER A 252 -5.16 -16.38 4.13
C SER A 252 -5.30 -17.20 2.86
N THR A 253 -6.28 -18.11 2.82
CA THR A 253 -6.55 -19.01 1.68
C THR A 253 -7.75 -18.57 0.83
N ILE A 254 -8.38 -17.44 1.16
CA ILE A 254 -9.61 -16.97 0.51
C ILE A 254 -9.28 -15.71 -0.31
N GLY A 255 -9.66 -15.71 -1.57
CA GLY A 255 -9.52 -14.52 -2.42
C GLY A 255 -10.45 -13.39 -1.96
N HIS A 256 -9.90 -12.19 -1.74
CA HIS A 256 -10.63 -10.98 -1.36
C HIS A 256 -9.97 -9.74 -1.96
N TRP A 257 -10.69 -8.62 -1.92
CA TRP A 257 -10.13 -7.34 -2.34
C TRP A 257 -9.30 -6.72 -1.21
N GLY A 258 -8.09 -6.24 -1.54
CA GLY A 258 -7.16 -5.67 -0.58
C GLY A 258 -6.07 -6.64 -0.14
N THR A 259 -5.19 -6.18 0.73
CA THR A 259 -4.10 -6.97 1.31
C THR A 259 -4.37 -7.17 2.80
N GLY A 260 -4.16 -8.38 3.28
CA GLY A 260 -4.38 -8.76 4.67
C GLY A 260 -4.94 -10.16 4.72
N ASN A 261 -4.66 -10.89 5.77
CA ASN A 261 -5.08 -12.27 5.97
C ASN A 261 -6.04 -12.43 7.15
N PHE A 262 -6.25 -11.34 7.90
CA PHE A 262 -7.14 -11.28 9.05
C PHE A 262 -8.32 -10.37 8.72
N GLU A 263 -9.51 -10.95 8.54
CA GLU A 263 -10.74 -10.23 8.24
C GLU A 263 -11.50 -9.88 9.52
N VAL A 264 -11.94 -8.63 9.63
CA VAL A 264 -12.88 -8.16 10.65
C VAL A 264 -14.14 -7.63 9.97
N LYS A 265 -15.30 -8.19 10.36
CA LYS A 265 -16.61 -7.89 9.78
C LYS A 265 -17.39 -6.97 10.70
N LEU A 266 -17.56 -5.70 10.33
CA LEU A 266 -18.18 -4.67 11.15
C LEU A 266 -19.66 -4.45 10.75
N LYS A 267 -20.59 -4.78 11.66
CA LYS A 267 -22.03 -4.53 11.52
C LYS A 267 -22.48 -3.28 12.28
N ASN A 268 -21.80 -2.94 13.37
CA ASN A 268 -22.16 -1.86 14.30
C ASN A 268 -20.93 -1.23 14.93
N ASN A 269 -21.11 -0.27 15.83
CA ASN A 269 -20.03 0.43 16.49
C ASN A 269 -19.34 -0.43 17.57
N ASP A 270 -20.05 -1.38 18.19
CA ASP A 270 -19.46 -2.27 19.19
C ASP A 270 -18.45 -3.21 18.54
N ASP A 271 -18.75 -3.69 17.32
CA ASP A 271 -17.78 -4.45 16.51
C ASP A 271 -16.52 -3.64 16.22
N PHE A 272 -16.68 -2.34 15.98
CA PHE A 272 -15.54 -1.45 15.74
C PHE A 272 -14.68 -1.26 17.00
N GLU A 273 -15.29 -1.13 18.17
CA GLU A 273 -14.53 -1.06 19.44
C GLU A 273 -13.65 -2.31 19.64
N ILE A 274 -14.19 -3.50 19.32
CA ILE A 274 -13.42 -4.74 19.35
C ILE A 274 -12.31 -4.75 18.29
N ALA A 275 -12.58 -4.18 17.11
CA ALA A 275 -11.63 -4.17 15.99
C ALA A 275 -10.40 -3.30 16.26
N LYS A 276 -10.51 -2.24 17.06
CA LYS A 276 -9.43 -1.27 17.33
C LYS A 276 -8.12 -1.95 17.73
N LYS A 277 -8.16 -2.91 18.65
CA LYS A 277 -6.96 -3.64 19.12
C LYS A 277 -6.23 -4.38 18.00
N TYR A 278 -6.96 -4.91 17.02
CA TYR A 278 -6.36 -5.60 15.87
C TYR A 278 -5.80 -4.63 14.84
N ILE A 279 -6.47 -3.48 14.65
CA ILE A 279 -5.99 -2.40 13.79
C ILE A 279 -4.67 -1.85 14.34
N GLU A 280 -4.62 -1.54 15.64
CA GLU A 280 -3.40 -1.09 16.33
C GLU A 280 -2.28 -2.12 16.20
N LYS A 281 -2.60 -3.40 16.42
CA LYS A 281 -1.61 -4.46 16.29
C LYS A 281 -1.09 -4.59 14.86
N SER A 282 -1.96 -4.51 13.86
CA SER A 282 -1.55 -4.52 12.46
C SER A 282 -0.69 -3.29 12.12
N TYR A 283 -1.00 -2.12 12.66
CA TYR A 283 -0.19 -0.92 12.53
C TYR A 283 1.21 -1.10 13.16
N GLU A 284 1.30 -1.70 14.36
CA GLU A 284 2.57 -1.94 15.06
C GLU A 284 3.50 -2.90 14.34
N VAL A 285 2.98 -4.01 13.79
CA VAL A 285 3.84 -5.07 13.20
C VAL A 285 4.19 -4.82 11.73
N ASN A 286 3.54 -3.88 11.04
CA ASN A 286 3.78 -3.59 9.63
C ASN A 286 4.49 -2.26 9.43
N TRP A 287 5.71 -2.22 9.91
CA TRP A 287 6.63 -1.08 9.70
C TRP A 287 7.13 -1.00 8.27
#